data_172d64389f68ffee67bbf1862368f1cb
#
_entry.id   172d64389f68ffee67bbf1862368f1cb
#
_cell.length_a   1.000
_cell.length_b   1.000
_cell.length_c   1.000
_cell.angle_alpha   90.00
_cell.angle_beta   90.00
_cell.angle_gamma   90.00
#
_symmetry.space_group_name_H-M   'P 1'
#
loop_
_entity.id
_entity.type
_entity.pdbx_description
1 polymer ?
#
loop_
_entity_poly.entity_id
_entity_poly.type
_entity_poly.pdbx_seq_one_letter_code
_entity_poly.pdbx_strand_id
1 'polypeptide(L)'
;MTWKVYLSGEIHSNWRQQIIDGASANSLPIAFTSAVTNHEASDAAGDLLGAEQDAFWRDHKSSKVNAIRTKTHLQDCDIAIIRFGEKFKQWNAAFDAGFCAAKGKPYITLHDEDIIHALKEVAAAAMAWAKPPGQVVEILKYVTLA
;
A
#
# COMPACT_ATOMS: atom_id res chain seq x y z
N MET A 1 -14.23 18.18 -0.72
CA MET A 1 -13.47 17.17 -1.52
C MET A 1 -12.97 16.09 -0.58
N THR A 2 -13.10 14.85 -0.97
CA THR A 2 -12.56 13.72 -0.20
C THR A 2 -11.33 13.16 -0.91
N TRP A 3 -10.20 13.13 -0.21
CA TRP A 3 -8.98 12.56 -0.72
C TRP A 3 -9.03 11.03 -0.69
N LYS A 4 -8.52 10.38 -1.71
CA LYS A 4 -8.42 8.93 -1.79
C LYS A 4 -6.98 8.50 -1.54
N VAL A 5 -6.76 7.78 -0.45
CA VAL A 5 -5.42 7.31 -0.04
C VAL A 5 -5.38 5.79 -0.08
N TYR A 6 -4.41 5.24 -0.82
CA TYR A 6 -4.18 3.80 -0.92
C TYR A 6 -3.07 3.35 0.02
N LEU A 7 -3.33 2.32 0.82
CA LEU A 7 -2.38 1.77 1.79
C LEU A 7 -1.81 0.45 1.27
N SER A 8 -0.58 0.51 0.75
CA SER A 8 0.15 -0.61 0.14
C SER A 8 1.23 -1.16 1.07
N GLY A 9 1.55 -2.42 0.89
CA GLY A 9 2.74 -3.03 1.47
C GLY A 9 2.47 -4.01 2.59
N GLU A 10 3.37 -4.08 3.56
CA GLU A 10 3.40 -5.05 4.63
C GLU A 10 2.03 -5.26 5.30
N ILE A 11 1.64 -6.52 5.55
CA ILE A 11 0.30 -6.88 6.05
C ILE A 11 0.32 -7.52 7.47
N HIS A 12 1.48 -7.55 8.13
CA HIS A 12 1.66 -8.30 9.39
C HIS A 12 1.61 -7.44 10.65
N SER A 13 1.50 -6.12 10.51
CA SER A 13 1.38 -5.19 11.63
C SER A 13 0.19 -4.24 11.46
N ASN A 14 -0.10 -3.46 12.50
CA ASN A 14 -1.29 -2.61 12.55
C ASN A 14 -1.06 -1.18 12.00
N TRP A 15 -0.03 -0.94 11.23
CA TRP A 15 0.31 0.40 10.74
C TRP A 15 -0.82 1.07 9.95
N ARG A 16 -1.58 0.29 9.19
CA ARG A 16 -2.76 0.82 8.45
C ARG A 16 -3.79 1.38 9.41
N GLN A 17 -4.11 0.62 10.44
CA GLN A 17 -5.10 1.05 11.43
C GLN A 17 -4.64 2.29 12.18
N GLN A 18 -3.35 2.38 12.52
CA GLN A 18 -2.78 3.57 13.15
C GLN A 18 -2.96 4.83 12.28
N ILE A 19 -2.76 4.72 10.97
CA ILE A 19 -2.98 5.85 10.04
C ILE A 19 -4.47 6.20 9.95
N ILE A 20 -5.33 5.21 9.81
CA ILE A 20 -6.78 5.40 9.73
C ILE A 20 -7.32 6.07 11.00
N ASP A 21 -6.92 5.59 12.16
CA ASP A 21 -7.33 6.13 13.45
C ASP A 21 -6.82 7.56 13.66
N GLY A 22 -5.56 7.80 13.28
CA GLY A 22 -4.96 9.14 13.34
C GLY A 22 -5.66 10.14 12.41
N ALA A 23 -6.00 9.73 11.21
CA ALA A 23 -6.76 10.56 10.28
C ALA A 23 -8.17 10.85 10.79
N SER A 24 -8.84 9.84 11.34
CA SER A 24 -10.17 9.98 11.95
C SER A 24 -10.15 10.92 13.16
N ALA A 25 -9.20 10.76 14.06
CA ALA A 25 -9.03 11.62 15.24
C ALA A 25 -8.80 13.10 14.89
N ASN A 26 -8.24 13.37 13.71
CA ASN A 26 -8.03 14.72 13.18
C ASN A 26 -9.13 15.16 12.20
N SER A 27 -10.18 14.37 12.03
CA SER A 27 -11.30 14.66 11.09
C SER A 27 -10.84 14.97 9.67
N LEU A 28 -9.80 14.28 9.19
CA LEU A 28 -9.27 14.49 7.85
C LEU A 28 -10.27 13.98 6.78
N PRO A 29 -10.46 14.71 5.68
CA PRO A 29 -11.39 14.32 4.62
C PRO A 29 -10.77 13.25 3.71
N ILE A 30 -10.53 12.06 4.26
CA ILE A 30 -9.82 10.97 3.56
C ILE A 30 -10.67 9.71 3.52
N ALA A 31 -10.75 9.10 2.34
CA ALA A 31 -11.23 7.75 2.15
C ALA A 31 -10.03 6.83 1.88
N PHE A 32 -9.88 5.78 2.70
CA PHE A 32 -8.80 4.83 2.57
C PHE A 32 -9.22 3.60 1.78
N THR A 33 -8.31 3.11 0.94
CA THR A 33 -8.37 1.80 0.30
C THR A 33 -7.05 1.06 0.56
N SER A 34 -7.05 -0.27 0.42
CA SER A 34 -5.90 -1.09 0.77
C SER A 34 -5.87 -2.38 -0.05
N ALA A 35 -4.71 -3.01 -0.10
CA ALA A 35 -4.61 -4.42 -0.45
C ALA A 35 -5.41 -5.27 0.53
N VAL A 36 -5.76 -6.49 0.12
CA VAL A 36 -6.36 -7.46 1.03
C VAL A 36 -5.31 -7.86 2.07
N THR A 37 -5.61 -7.63 3.35
CA THR A 37 -4.68 -7.90 4.45
C THR A 37 -4.84 -9.28 5.06
N ASN A 38 -5.95 -9.98 4.79
CA ASN A 38 -6.14 -11.38 5.14
C ASN A 38 -5.39 -12.25 4.13
N HIS A 39 -4.32 -12.90 4.59
CA HIS A 39 -3.43 -13.69 3.74
C HIS A 39 -4.18 -14.85 3.07
N GLU A 40 -4.98 -15.59 3.83
CA GLU A 40 -5.76 -16.72 3.29
C GLU A 40 -6.77 -16.26 2.23
N ALA A 41 -7.48 -15.18 2.47
CA ALA A 41 -8.41 -14.62 1.50
C ALA A 41 -7.72 -14.16 0.22
N SER A 42 -6.52 -13.60 0.33
CA SER A 42 -5.70 -13.21 -0.81
C SER A 42 -5.24 -14.44 -1.62
N ASP A 43 -4.76 -15.47 -0.93
CA ASP A 43 -4.31 -16.72 -1.58
C ASP A 43 -5.45 -17.49 -2.23
N ALA A 44 -6.64 -17.41 -1.66
CA ALA A 44 -7.83 -18.10 -2.16
C ALA A 44 -8.61 -17.32 -3.22
N ALA A 45 -8.21 -16.09 -3.55
CA ALA A 45 -8.95 -15.23 -4.47
C ALA A 45 -9.16 -15.87 -5.85
N GLY A 46 -8.21 -16.68 -6.32
CA GLY A 46 -8.30 -17.37 -7.60
C GLY A 46 -9.20 -18.61 -7.59
N ASP A 47 -9.61 -19.10 -6.43
CA ASP A 47 -10.46 -20.30 -6.30
C ASP A 47 -11.85 -20.08 -6.93
N LEU A 48 -12.27 -18.81 -7.07
CA LEU A 48 -13.48 -18.45 -7.84
C LEU A 48 -13.45 -18.91 -9.30
N LEU A 49 -12.24 -19.09 -9.86
CA LEU A 49 -12.02 -19.54 -11.23
C LEU A 49 -11.85 -21.06 -11.33
N GLY A 50 -12.14 -21.79 -10.27
CA GLY A 50 -11.95 -23.22 -10.13
C GLY A 50 -10.75 -23.58 -9.26
N ALA A 51 -10.87 -24.66 -8.52
CA ALA A 51 -9.82 -25.14 -7.62
C ALA A 51 -8.61 -25.65 -8.41
N GLU A 52 -7.43 -25.43 -7.88
CA GLU A 52 -6.15 -25.93 -8.38
C GLU A 52 -5.45 -26.74 -7.30
N GLN A 53 -4.87 -27.87 -7.67
CA GLN A 53 -4.07 -28.69 -6.76
C GLN A 53 -2.60 -28.25 -6.74
N ASP A 54 -2.14 -27.66 -7.82
CA ASP A 54 -0.78 -27.13 -7.97
C ASP A 54 -0.71 -25.70 -7.40
N ALA A 55 0.21 -25.48 -6.45
CA ALA A 55 0.37 -24.20 -5.78
C ALA A 55 0.72 -23.07 -6.76
N PHE A 56 1.54 -23.34 -7.79
CA PHE A 56 1.91 -22.34 -8.79
C PHE A 56 0.67 -21.82 -9.54
N TRP A 57 -0.21 -22.71 -10.00
CA TRP A 57 -1.41 -22.29 -10.74
C TRP A 57 -2.44 -21.62 -9.85
N ARG A 58 -2.55 -22.06 -8.58
CA ARG A 58 -3.41 -21.42 -7.59
C ARG A 58 -2.95 -19.98 -7.34
N ASP A 59 -1.66 -19.77 -7.10
CA ASP A 59 -1.08 -18.44 -6.91
C ASP A 59 -1.20 -17.57 -8.16
N HIS A 60 -1.01 -18.15 -9.34
CA HIS A 60 -1.15 -17.45 -10.62
C HIS A 60 -2.57 -16.93 -10.84
N LYS A 61 -3.61 -17.71 -10.55
CA LYS A 61 -5.01 -17.28 -10.60
C LYS A 61 -5.29 -16.18 -9.57
N SER A 62 -4.85 -16.38 -8.33
CA SER A 62 -5.06 -15.43 -7.24
C SER A 62 -4.37 -14.09 -7.51
N SER A 63 -3.15 -14.12 -8.05
CA SER A 63 -2.41 -12.91 -8.41
C SER A 63 -3.14 -12.06 -9.44
N LYS A 64 -3.78 -12.68 -10.41
CA LYS A 64 -4.57 -11.96 -11.44
C LYS A 64 -5.79 -11.27 -10.87
N VAL A 65 -6.55 -11.97 -10.04
CA VAL A 65 -7.75 -11.39 -9.39
C VAL A 65 -7.34 -10.26 -8.44
N ASN A 66 -6.32 -10.47 -7.62
CA ASN A 66 -5.78 -9.44 -6.75
C ASN A 66 -5.23 -8.23 -7.54
N ALA A 67 -4.58 -8.48 -8.69
CA ALA A 67 -4.04 -7.42 -9.53
C ALA A 67 -5.14 -6.50 -10.08
N ILE A 68 -6.30 -7.01 -10.44
CA ILE A 68 -7.45 -6.19 -10.84
C ILE A 68 -7.78 -5.18 -9.73
N ARG A 69 -7.95 -5.66 -8.52
CA ARG A 69 -8.28 -4.84 -7.36
C ARG A 69 -7.20 -3.80 -7.06
N THR A 70 -5.96 -4.25 -6.93
CA THR A 70 -4.82 -3.40 -6.59
C THR A 70 -4.60 -2.32 -7.63
N LYS A 71 -4.58 -2.69 -8.89
CA LYS A 71 -4.39 -1.75 -10.00
C LYS A 71 -5.51 -0.70 -10.06
N THR A 72 -6.76 -1.13 -9.87
CA THR A 72 -7.90 -0.20 -9.86
C THR A 72 -7.76 0.82 -8.74
N HIS A 73 -7.44 0.39 -7.52
CA HIS A 73 -7.25 1.31 -6.39
C HIS A 73 -6.06 2.24 -6.57
N LEU A 74 -4.93 1.73 -7.08
CA LEU A 74 -3.77 2.57 -7.39
C LEU A 74 -4.05 3.60 -8.47
N GLN A 75 -4.83 3.24 -9.49
CA GLN A 75 -5.23 4.20 -10.52
C GLN A 75 -6.15 5.29 -9.99
N ASP A 76 -7.03 4.96 -9.06
CA ASP A 76 -8.05 5.86 -8.53
C ASP A 76 -7.58 6.71 -7.34
N CYS A 77 -6.51 6.33 -6.65
CA CYS A 77 -6.02 7.07 -5.48
C CYS A 77 -5.37 8.41 -5.88
N ASP A 78 -5.43 9.38 -4.97
CA ASP A 78 -4.71 10.64 -5.06
C ASP A 78 -3.29 10.51 -4.51
N ILE A 79 -3.11 9.71 -3.46
CA ILE A 79 -1.83 9.48 -2.77
C ILE A 79 -1.75 7.99 -2.40
N ALA A 80 -0.57 7.40 -2.53
CA ALA A 80 -0.28 6.07 -2.00
C ALA A 80 0.68 6.16 -0.79
N ILE A 81 0.42 5.37 0.23
CA ILE A 81 1.32 5.13 1.36
C ILE A 81 1.85 3.71 1.22
N ILE A 82 3.17 3.56 1.15
CA ILE A 82 3.79 2.28 0.84
C ILE A 82 4.71 1.86 1.98
N ARG A 83 4.30 0.85 2.73
CA ARG A 83 5.02 0.33 3.90
C ARG A 83 5.95 -0.82 3.51
N PHE A 84 7.22 -0.66 3.85
CA PHE A 84 8.22 -1.72 3.83
C PHE A 84 8.55 -2.11 5.27
N GLY A 85 8.21 -3.33 5.65
CA GLY A 85 8.48 -3.87 6.98
C GLY A 85 9.78 -4.68 7.04
N GLU A 86 10.22 -5.00 8.26
CA GLU A 86 11.45 -5.77 8.49
C GLU A 86 11.31 -7.25 8.09
N LYS A 87 10.11 -7.81 8.29
CA LYS A 87 9.82 -9.21 7.97
C LYS A 87 9.38 -9.33 6.53
N PHE A 88 9.89 -10.32 5.86
CA PHE A 88 9.59 -10.64 4.47
C PHE A 88 9.98 -9.53 3.48
N LYS A 89 10.12 -9.89 2.25
CA LYS A 89 10.39 -8.95 1.16
C LYS A 89 9.07 -8.50 0.54
N GLN A 90 8.81 -7.20 0.58
CA GLN A 90 7.59 -6.62 0.00
C GLN A 90 7.84 -6.20 -1.46
N TRP A 91 8.12 -7.16 -2.32
CA TRP A 91 8.33 -6.87 -3.75
C TRP A 91 7.09 -6.28 -4.42
N ASN A 92 5.91 -6.70 -4.01
CA ASN A 92 4.66 -6.12 -4.52
C ASN A 92 4.52 -4.64 -4.12
N ALA A 93 4.98 -4.25 -2.95
CA ALA A 93 5.02 -2.85 -2.54
C ALA A 93 5.98 -2.02 -3.43
N ALA A 94 7.14 -2.58 -3.78
CA ALA A 94 8.07 -1.94 -4.72
C ALA A 94 7.46 -1.81 -6.13
N PHE A 95 6.70 -2.81 -6.57
CA PHE A 95 5.95 -2.75 -7.83
C PHE A 95 4.90 -1.63 -7.80
N ASP A 96 4.17 -1.50 -6.70
CA ASP A 96 3.17 -0.45 -6.50
C ASP A 96 3.82 0.95 -6.53
N ALA A 97 4.99 1.10 -5.90
CA ALA A 97 5.77 2.35 -5.94
C ALA A 97 6.18 2.70 -7.38
N GLY A 98 6.69 1.74 -8.14
CA GLY A 98 7.04 1.93 -9.54
C GLY A 98 5.84 2.31 -10.41
N PHE A 99 4.68 1.70 -10.16
CA PHE A 99 3.43 2.07 -10.84
C PHE A 99 3.05 3.53 -10.52
N CYS A 100 3.10 3.94 -9.26
CA CYS A 100 2.82 5.33 -8.87
C CYS A 100 3.79 6.30 -9.55
N ALA A 101 5.09 6.02 -9.53
CA ALA A 101 6.10 6.83 -10.17
C ALA A 101 5.84 6.99 -11.68
N ALA A 102 5.55 5.89 -12.37
CA ALA A 102 5.28 5.90 -13.81
C ALA A 102 3.99 6.67 -14.17
N LYS A 103 3.02 6.71 -13.27
CA LYS A 103 1.74 7.42 -13.46
C LYS A 103 1.75 8.84 -12.92
N GLY A 104 2.86 9.32 -12.38
CA GLY A 104 2.94 10.64 -11.77
C GLY A 104 2.09 10.78 -10.50
N LYS A 105 1.80 9.69 -9.82
CA LYS A 105 1.04 9.69 -8.56
C LYS A 105 2.00 9.89 -7.38
N PRO A 106 1.74 10.85 -6.50
CA PRO A 106 2.55 11.02 -5.30
C PRO A 106 2.42 9.79 -4.39
N TYR A 107 3.55 9.37 -3.84
CA TYR A 107 3.55 8.35 -2.80
C TYR A 107 4.55 8.67 -1.69
N ILE A 108 4.24 8.17 -0.51
CA ILE A 108 5.05 8.29 0.70
C ILE A 108 5.56 6.91 1.05
N THR A 109 6.86 6.76 1.26
CA THR A 109 7.43 5.53 1.81
C THR A 109 7.36 5.54 3.33
N LEU A 110 7.02 4.40 3.91
CA LEU A 110 6.94 4.20 5.36
C LEU A 110 7.80 2.99 5.74
N HIS A 111 8.96 3.23 6.35
CA HIS A 111 9.91 2.18 6.74
C HIS A 111 10.96 2.69 7.71
N ASP A 112 11.65 1.78 8.38
CA ASP A 112 12.77 2.09 9.25
C ASP A 112 14.06 2.42 8.46
N GLU A 113 15.05 3.01 9.14
CA GLU A 113 16.31 3.44 8.52
C GLU A 113 17.11 2.29 7.91
N ASP A 114 17.03 1.11 8.49
CA ASP A 114 17.84 -0.05 8.12
C ASP A 114 17.63 -0.53 6.69
N ILE A 115 16.46 -0.26 6.12
CA ILE A 115 16.13 -0.73 4.78
C ILE A 115 16.22 0.34 3.69
N ILE A 116 16.66 1.54 4.02
CA ILE A 116 16.74 2.65 3.06
C ILE A 116 17.68 2.34 1.88
N HIS A 117 18.78 1.63 2.13
CA HIS A 117 19.74 1.27 1.08
C HIS A 117 19.12 0.35 0.01
N ALA A 118 18.30 -0.59 0.41
CA ALA A 118 17.62 -1.51 -0.51
C ALA A 118 16.52 -0.83 -1.34
N LEU A 119 16.09 0.36 -0.94
CA LEU A 119 14.98 1.10 -1.55
C LEU A 119 15.43 2.33 -2.34
N LYS A 120 16.67 2.38 -2.82
CA LYS A 120 17.24 3.57 -3.48
C LYS A 120 16.32 4.18 -4.54
N GLU A 121 15.87 3.39 -5.49
CA GLU A 121 15.03 3.85 -6.60
C GLU A 121 13.60 4.18 -6.14
N VAL A 122 13.06 3.36 -5.26
CA VAL A 122 11.76 3.59 -4.63
C VAL A 122 11.76 4.90 -3.85
N ALA A 123 12.81 5.13 -3.04
CA ALA A 123 12.94 6.34 -2.23
C ALA A 123 13.20 7.58 -3.09
N ALA A 124 13.98 7.46 -4.16
CA ALA A 124 14.29 8.57 -5.05
C ALA A 124 13.06 9.14 -5.75
N ALA A 125 12.07 8.31 -6.07
CA ALA A 125 10.84 8.75 -6.72
C ALA A 125 9.71 9.10 -5.72
N ALA A 126 9.88 8.80 -4.43
CA ALA A 126 8.91 9.13 -3.39
C ALA A 126 8.86 10.64 -3.09
N MET A 127 7.68 11.13 -2.71
CA MET A 127 7.52 12.54 -2.32
C MET A 127 7.91 12.79 -0.85
N ALA A 128 7.85 11.77 -0.01
CA ALA A 128 8.30 11.83 1.38
C ALA A 128 8.68 10.43 1.90
N TRP A 129 9.46 10.43 2.95
CA TRP A 129 9.77 9.24 3.76
C TRP A 129 9.29 9.46 5.19
N ALA A 130 8.56 8.51 5.72
CA ALA A 130 8.11 8.48 7.11
C ALA A 130 8.63 7.23 7.81
N LYS A 131 9.00 7.34 9.06
CA LYS A 131 9.40 6.21 9.91
C LYS A 131 8.20 5.60 10.64
N PRO A 132 7.52 6.32 11.54
CA PRO A 132 6.32 5.82 12.18
C PRO A 132 5.05 6.24 11.42
N PRO A 133 3.95 5.50 11.57
CA PRO A 133 2.65 5.87 10.99
C PRO A 133 2.17 7.28 11.36
N GLY A 134 2.50 7.76 12.56
CA GLY A 134 2.13 9.11 13.00
C GLY A 134 2.70 10.22 12.11
N GLN A 135 3.90 10.05 11.55
CA GLN A 135 4.45 11.03 10.60
C GLN A 135 3.65 11.07 9.29
N VAL A 136 3.11 9.94 8.84
CA VAL A 136 2.20 9.91 7.69
C VAL A 136 0.95 10.73 7.98
N VAL A 137 0.37 10.60 9.17
CA VAL A 137 -0.80 11.38 9.60
C VAL A 137 -0.48 12.87 9.56
N GLU A 138 0.69 13.30 10.06
CA GLU A 138 1.09 14.72 10.02
C GLU A 138 1.26 15.24 8.58
N ILE A 139 1.82 14.43 7.69
CA ILE A 139 1.91 14.80 6.27
C ILE A 139 0.50 14.94 5.67
N LEU A 140 -0.37 13.98 5.93
CA LEU A 140 -1.74 14.00 5.41
C LEU A 140 -2.54 15.20 5.96
N LYS A 141 -2.34 15.59 7.20
CA LYS A 141 -2.94 16.82 7.77
C LYS A 141 -2.56 18.04 6.93
N TYR A 142 -1.30 18.20 6.62
CA TYR A 142 -0.83 19.33 5.81
C TYR A 142 -1.37 19.28 4.38
N VAL A 143 -1.30 18.12 3.74
CA VAL A 143 -1.70 17.92 2.33
C VAL A 143 -3.19 18.14 2.12
N THR A 144 -4.02 17.82 3.12
CA THR A 144 -5.48 17.94 3.02
C THR A 144 -6.03 19.28 3.52
N LEU A 145 -5.17 20.22 3.90
CA LEU A 145 -5.61 21.58 4.21
C LEU A 145 -6.33 22.21 3.01
N ALA A 146 -7.47 22.84 3.30
CA ALA A 146 -8.28 23.52 2.27
C ALA A 146 -7.72 24.92 1.98
#